data_c8143f1d1c85e703a393c4ce5c4cfc38
#
_entry.id   c8143f1d1c85e703a393c4ce5c4cfc38
#
_cell.length_a   1.000
_cell.length_b   1.000
_cell.length_c   1.000
_cell.angle_alpha   90.00
_cell.angle_beta   90.00
_cell.angle_gamma   90.00
#
_symmetry.space_group_name_H-M   'P 1'
#
loop_
_entity.id
_entity.type
_entity.pdbx_description
1 polymer ?
#
loop_
_entity_poly.entity_id
_entity_poly.type
_entity_poly.pdbx_seq_one_letter_code
_entity_poly.pdbx_strand_id
1 'polypeptide(L)'
;MTSKQKFPVSDVTATSGYFSALKATVETAFYGNNVQAVTTIAAAYALAKKAHGVIVTDLPVQHASELGLPEDARVLVANDGQVVGRTAAARRIIGQPGVDTAELTKIAREAVFAGTRKSFLSGHVVVGLSADFAVEAHLMVPETYANNLYTYLLNFQIKTPEATQQYEQSRPLPEDDLYLYADPDWHHPDYPDGLAIFDPLHNAAIILGLRYFGELKKGTLTLAWATAHRNGFVACHGGMKQYQRQDGTFTMA
;
A
#
# COMPACT_ATOMS: atom_id res chain seq x y z
N MET A 1 -3.58 -18.19 18.59
CA MET A 1 -3.95 -17.18 17.58
C MET A 1 -4.49 -17.94 16.39
N THR A 2 -5.79 -17.94 16.21
CA THR A 2 -6.41 -18.52 15.01
C THR A 2 -6.26 -17.49 13.90
N SER A 3 -5.35 -17.76 12.96
CA SER A 3 -5.32 -16.99 11.70
C SER A 3 -6.72 -17.07 11.08
N LYS A 4 -7.29 -15.94 10.66
CA LYS A 4 -8.49 -15.96 9.83
C LYS A 4 -8.19 -16.87 8.65
N GLN A 5 -8.91 -17.99 8.52
CA GLN A 5 -8.82 -18.82 7.34
C GLN A 5 -9.58 -18.08 6.23
N LYS A 6 -8.86 -17.35 5.38
CA LYS A 6 -9.44 -16.47 4.37
C LYS A 6 -10.07 -17.25 3.20
N PHE A 7 -9.63 -18.49 2.98
CA PHE A 7 -10.14 -19.36 1.93
C PHE A 7 -10.56 -20.72 2.47
N PRO A 8 -11.78 -21.20 2.22
CA PRO A 8 -12.10 -22.61 2.41
C PRO A 8 -11.13 -23.46 1.57
N VAL A 9 -10.66 -24.59 2.12
CA VAL A 9 -9.74 -25.48 1.41
C VAL A 9 -10.34 -25.98 0.06
N SER A 10 -11.66 -26.07 -0.03
CA SER A 10 -12.40 -26.37 -1.25
C SER A 10 -12.17 -25.35 -2.37
N ASP A 11 -11.91 -24.09 -2.04
CA ASP A 11 -11.76 -23.03 -3.05
C ASP A 11 -10.34 -22.99 -3.62
N VAL A 12 -9.36 -23.44 -2.85
CA VAL A 12 -7.96 -23.55 -3.30
C VAL A 12 -7.79 -24.64 -4.35
N THR A 13 -8.62 -25.67 -4.32
CA THR A 13 -8.56 -26.82 -5.27
C THR A 13 -9.41 -26.60 -6.53
N ALA A 14 -10.30 -25.64 -6.54
CA ALA A 14 -11.36 -25.57 -7.53
C ALA A 14 -11.01 -24.77 -8.79
N THR A 15 -10.04 -23.85 -8.79
CA THR A 15 -9.81 -23.03 -9.99
C THR A 15 -8.45 -22.42 -10.11
N SER A 16 -7.92 -22.47 -11.33
CA SER A 16 -6.83 -21.62 -11.84
C SER A 16 -7.08 -20.11 -11.68
N GLY A 17 -8.29 -19.69 -11.26
CA GLY A 17 -8.66 -18.28 -11.05
C GLY A 17 -8.04 -17.62 -9.82
N TYR A 18 -7.55 -18.41 -8.87
CA TYR A 18 -6.86 -17.87 -7.67
C TYR A 18 -5.35 -17.72 -7.85
N PHE A 19 -4.79 -18.24 -8.95
CA PHE A 19 -3.36 -18.12 -9.19
C PHE A 19 -3.06 -16.94 -10.12
N SER A 20 -2.30 -15.99 -9.61
CA SER A 20 -1.67 -14.92 -10.39
C SER A 20 -0.15 -15.01 -10.24
N ALA A 21 0.54 -15.13 -11.37
CA ALA A 21 2.00 -15.12 -11.38
C ALA A 21 2.55 -13.75 -10.96
N LEU A 22 1.82 -12.67 -11.24
CA LEU A 22 2.17 -11.32 -10.76
C LEU A 22 2.04 -11.26 -9.23
N LYS A 23 0.92 -11.71 -8.65
CA LYS A 23 0.73 -11.74 -7.21
C LYS A 23 1.80 -12.56 -6.53
N ALA A 24 2.05 -13.79 -7.00
CA ALA A 24 3.08 -14.66 -6.44
C ALA A 24 4.46 -13.97 -6.45
N THR A 25 4.78 -13.23 -7.51
CA THR A 25 6.02 -12.46 -7.61
C THR A 25 6.09 -11.35 -6.59
N VAL A 26 5.05 -10.55 -6.47
CA VAL A 26 4.99 -9.40 -5.55
C VAL A 26 4.98 -9.87 -4.11
N GLU A 27 4.14 -10.83 -3.75
CA GLU A 27 4.00 -11.33 -2.38
C GLU A 27 5.27 -12.01 -1.89
N THR A 28 5.91 -12.83 -2.74
CA THR A 28 7.16 -13.54 -2.38
C THR A 28 8.28 -12.56 -2.01
N ALA A 29 8.30 -11.35 -2.60
CA ALA A 29 9.32 -10.35 -2.30
C ALA A 29 9.32 -9.94 -0.81
N PHE A 30 8.17 -9.96 -0.14
CA PHE A 30 8.04 -9.58 1.27
C PHE A 30 8.71 -10.56 2.24
N TYR A 31 9.00 -11.76 1.79
CA TYR A 31 9.69 -12.80 2.59
C TYR A 31 11.21 -12.83 2.35
N GLY A 32 11.73 -11.83 1.62
CA GLY A 32 13.16 -11.72 1.35
C GLY A 32 13.97 -11.35 2.59
N ASN A 33 15.20 -11.86 2.69
CA ASN A 33 16.11 -11.53 3.79
C ASN A 33 16.59 -10.07 3.78
N ASN A 34 16.31 -9.35 2.72
CA ASN A 34 16.66 -7.95 2.52
C ASN A 34 15.51 -6.99 2.87
N VAL A 35 14.47 -7.47 3.54
CA VAL A 35 13.28 -6.71 3.91
C VAL A 35 13.21 -6.53 5.43
N GLN A 36 13.15 -5.29 5.88
CA GLN A 36 12.94 -4.92 7.28
C GLN A 36 11.48 -4.45 7.48
N ALA A 37 10.76 -5.12 8.37
CA ALA A 37 9.43 -4.67 8.77
C ALA A 37 9.49 -3.44 9.67
N VAL A 38 8.68 -2.41 9.36
CA VAL A 38 8.51 -1.20 10.13
C VAL A 38 7.11 -1.17 10.72
N THR A 39 7.01 -1.32 12.03
CA THR A 39 5.75 -1.56 12.74
C THR A 39 5.23 -0.36 13.51
N THR A 40 5.97 0.75 13.54
CA THR A 40 5.55 1.98 14.25
C THR A 40 5.80 3.23 13.42
N ILE A 41 4.96 4.24 13.61
CA ILE A 41 5.12 5.53 12.94
C ILE A 41 6.43 6.22 13.38
N ALA A 42 6.81 6.10 14.67
CA ALA A 42 8.06 6.65 15.17
C ALA A 42 9.29 6.02 14.49
N ALA A 43 9.31 4.70 14.29
CA ALA A 43 10.39 4.03 13.58
C ALA A 43 10.45 4.47 12.10
N ALA A 44 9.30 4.56 11.44
CA ALA A 44 9.22 5.05 10.05
C ALA A 44 9.71 6.51 9.93
N TYR A 45 9.35 7.37 10.87
CA TYR A 45 9.82 8.75 10.92
C TYR A 45 11.34 8.84 11.09
N ALA A 46 11.90 8.02 12.01
CA ALA A 46 13.34 7.99 12.25
C ALA A 46 14.15 7.57 11.01
N LEU A 47 13.61 6.65 10.20
CA LEU A 47 14.19 6.26 8.92
C LEU A 47 13.97 7.34 7.85
N ALA A 48 12.76 7.90 7.76
CA ALA A 48 12.41 8.92 6.78
C ALA A 48 13.27 10.19 6.89
N LYS A 49 13.63 10.62 8.12
CA LYS A 49 14.55 11.76 8.34
C LYS A 49 15.90 11.59 7.68
N LYS A 50 16.33 10.37 7.44
CA LYS A 50 17.64 10.03 6.86
C LYS A 50 17.56 9.66 5.39
N ALA A 51 16.34 9.56 4.85
CA ALA A 51 16.14 9.17 3.46
C ALA A 51 16.68 10.23 2.50
N HIS A 52 17.18 9.78 1.36
CA HIS A 52 17.71 10.67 0.34
C HIS A 52 16.63 11.66 -0.14
N GLY A 53 17.00 12.92 -0.33
CA GLY A 53 16.09 13.98 -0.78
C GLY A 53 15.03 14.38 0.25
N VAL A 54 15.25 14.08 1.53
CA VAL A 54 14.40 14.53 2.64
C VAL A 54 15.04 15.70 3.37
N ILE A 55 14.26 16.79 3.48
CA ILE A 55 14.64 17.98 4.24
C ILE A 55 13.86 17.96 5.55
N VAL A 56 14.56 18.00 6.68
CA VAL A 56 13.96 18.21 7.99
C VAL A 56 13.78 19.70 8.21
N THR A 57 12.54 20.17 8.33
CA THR A 57 12.24 21.60 8.50
C THR A 57 12.31 22.00 9.98
N ASP A 58 12.25 23.31 10.25
CA ASP A 58 12.11 23.85 11.61
C ASP A 58 10.66 23.81 12.13
N LEU A 59 9.69 23.43 11.28
CA LEU A 59 8.27 23.39 11.63
C LEU A 59 7.97 22.18 12.51
N PRO A 60 7.41 22.37 13.72
CA PRO A 60 6.99 21.25 14.56
C PRO A 60 5.79 20.53 13.94
N VAL A 61 5.74 19.22 14.12
CA VAL A 61 4.52 18.47 13.83
C VAL A 61 3.52 18.73 14.95
N GLN A 62 2.36 19.28 14.60
CA GLN A 62 1.28 19.49 15.55
C GLN A 62 0.69 18.15 16.01
N HIS A 63 0.40 18.02 17.31
CA HIS A 63 -0.14 16.78 17.88
C HIS A 63 0.72 15.53 17.62
N ALA A 64 2.05 15.69 17.64
CA ALA A 64 2.99 14.62 17.32
C ALA A 64 2.75 13.33 18.12
N SER A 65 2.53 13.45 19.43
CA SER A 65 2.26 12.30 20.31
C SER A 65 0.98 11.53 19.94
N GLU A 66 -0.07 12.24 19.53
CA GLU A 66 -1.33 11.61 19.07
C GLU A 66 -1.14 10.82 17.77
N LEU A 67 -0.15 11.21 16.96
CA LEU A 67 0.27 10.52 15.73
C LEU A 67 1.29 9.40 15.99
N GLY A 68 1.66 9.15 17.26
CA GLY A 68 2.70 8.18 17.61
C GLY A 68 4.11 8.63 17.23
N LEU A 69 4.33 9.94 17.08
CA LEU A 69 5.63 10.56 16.79
C LEU A 69 6.31 11.06 18.06
N PRO A 70 7.64 11.23 18.05
CA PRO A 70 8.35 11.96 19.10
C PRO A 70 7.79 13.39 19.27
N GLU A 71 7.77 13.90 20.50
CA GLU A 71 7.25 15.26 20.80
C GLU A 71 7.99 16.36 20.05
N ASP A 72 9.28 16.16 19.77
CA ASP A 72 10.15 17.07 19.02
C ASP A 72 10.10 16.85 17.50
N ALA A 73 9.17 16.03 17.00
CA ALA A 73 9.06 15.72 15.59
C ALA A 73 8.90 16.98 14.72
N ARG A 74 9.59 16.99 13.60
CA ARG A 74 9.59 18.08 12.61
C ARG A 74 8.92 17.64 11.32
N VAL A 75 8.30 18.58 10.64
CA VAL A 75 7.73 18.34 9.31
C VAL A 75 8.86 18.01 8.35
N LEU A 76 8.64 16.95 7.56
CA LEU A 76 9.58 16.50 6.53
C LEU A 76 9.09 16.95 5.15
N VAL A 77 10.02 17.45 4.33
CA VAL A 77 9.80 17.74 2.91
C VAL A 77 10.58 16.73 2.11
N ALA A 78 9.92 16.02 1.22
CA ALA A 78 10.53 14.99 0.38
C ALA A 78 10.88 15.51 -1.02
N ASN A 79 11.63 14.71 -1.78
CA ASN A 79 12.02 14.98 -3.17
C ASN A 79 12.82 16.30 -3.34
N ASP A 80 13.67 16.66 -2.37
CA ASP A 80 14.40 17.94 -2.36
C ASP A 80 13.48 19.17 -2.51
N GLY A 81 12.23 19.06 -2.06
CA GLY A 81 11.20 20.08 -2.22
C GLY A 81 10.61 20.18 -3.63
N GLN A 82 10.98 19.29 -4.54
CA GLN A 82 10.47 19.27 -5.90
C GLN A 82 9.07 18.67 -5.99
N VAL A 83 8.24 19.24 -6.86
CA VAL A 83 6.93 18.67 -7.18
C VAL A 83 7.13 17.48 -8.13
N VAL A 84 6.64 16.31 -7.71
CA VAL A 84 6.65 15.09 -8.51
C VAL A 84 5.23 14.81 -9.00
N GLY A 85 5.06 14.82 -10.32
CA GLY A 85 3.76 14.58 -10.95
C GLY A 85 3.45 13.11 -11.18
N ARG A 86 2.18 12.83 -11.48
CA ARG A 86 1.70 11.51 -11.89
C ARG A 86 1.80 11.35 -13.40
N THR A 87 2.28 10.17 -13.84
CA THR A 87 2.28 9.79 -15.26
C THR A 87 1.19 8.74 -15.51
N ALA A 88 0.04 9.17 -16.06
CA ALA A 88 -1.09 8.27 -16.34
C ALA A 88 -0.72 7.17 -17.36
N ALA A 89 0.17 7.48 -18.30
CA ALA A 89 0.66 6.53 -19.30
C ALA A 89 1.41 5.33 -18.71
N ALA A 90 1.90 5.41 -17.46
CA ALA A 90 2.60 4.31 -16.79
C ALA A 90 1.69 3.18 -16.33
N ARG A 91 0.36 3.39 -16.22
CA ARG A 91 -0.57 2.39 -15.69
C ARG A 91 -0.90 1.29 -16.67
N ARG A 92 -0.90 0.05 -16.14
CA ARG A 92 -1.39 -1.17 -16.80
C ARG A 92 -2.26 -1.95 -15.81
N ILE A 93 -3.42 -2.38 -16.25
CA ILE A 93 -4.35 -3.16 -15.42
C ILE A 93 -4.48 -4.55 -16.07
N ILE A 94 -4.10 -5.57 -15.33
CA ILE A 94 -4.19 -6.96 -15.78
C ILE A 94 -5.65 -7.30 -16.09
N GLY A 95 -5.87 -7.99 -17.21
CA GLY A 95 -7.19 -8.36 -17.69
C GLY A 95 -7.86 -7.32 -18.60
N GLN A 96 -7.29 -6.13 -18.77
CA GLN A 96 -7.81 -5.17 -19.75
C GLN A 96 -7.36 -5.52 -21.18
N PRO A 97 -8.21 -5.21 -22.19
CA PRO A 97 -7.84 -5.39 -23.60
C PRO A 97 -6.54 -4.66 -23.95
N GLY A 98 -5.66 -5.32 -24.68
CA GLY A 98 -4.37 -4.77 -25.10
C GLY A 98 -3.26 -4.82 -24.03
N VAL A 99 -3.50 -5.40 -22.88
CA VAL A 99 -2.51 -5.61 -21.83
C VAL A 99 -1.93 -7.02 -21.93
N ASP A 100 -0.64 -7.11 -22.26
CA ASP A 100 0.09 -8.39 -22.25
C ASP A 100 0.51 -8.77 -20.84
N THR A 101 -0.30 -9.60 -20.20
CA THR A 101 -0.07 -10.09 -18.83
C THR A 101 1.23 -10.88 -18.70
N ALA A 102 1.58 -11.66 -19.70
CA ALA A 102 2.78 -12.51 -19.64
C ALA A 102 4.07 -11.67 -19.66
N GLU A 103 4.13 -10.69 -20.56
CA GLU A 103 5.26 -9.77 -20.65
C GLU A 103 5.38 -8.90 -19.39
N LEU A 104 4.27 -8.31 -18.92
CA LEU A 104 4.29 -7.50 -17.70
C LEU A 104 4.71 -8.31 -16.47
N THR A 105 4.29 -9.56 -16.37
CA THR A 105 4.69 -10.43 -15.27
C THR A 105 6.18 -10.80 -15.35
N LYS A 106 6.72 -10.95 -16.55
CA LYS A 106 8.17 -11.16 -16.76
C LYS A 106 8.96 -9.96 -16.26
N ILE A 107 8.58 -8.75 -16.67
CA ILE A 107 9.20 -7.49 -16.23
C ILE A 107 9.11 -7.36 -14.69
N ALA A 108 7.97 -7.66 -14.11
CA ALA A 108 7.80 -7.65 -12.65
C ALA A 108 8.77 -8.61 -11.94
N ARG A 109 8.95 -9.83 -12.45
CA ARG A 109 9.92 -10.81 -11.91
C ARG A 109 11.35 -10.33 -12.02
N GLU A 110 11.74 -9.74 -13.15
CA GLU A 110 13.06 -9.17 -13.35
C GLU A 110 13.34 -8.01 -12.39
N ALA A 111 12.34 -7.12 -12.19
CA ALA A 111 12.45 -6.01 -11.26
C ALA A 111 12.57 -6.48 -9.79
N VAL A 112 11.75 -7.43 -9.36
CA VAL A 112 11.82 -8.02 -8.01
C VAL A 112 13.16 -8.76 -7.81
N PHE A 113 13.62 -9.52 -8.79
CA PHE A 113 14.92 -10.17 -8.72
C PHE A 113 16.08 -9.17 -8.61
N ALA A 114 16.06 -8.10 -9.40
CA ALA A 114 17.04 -7.02 -9.26
C ALA A 114 16.97 -6.37 -7.88
N GLY A 115 15.77 -6.21 -7.33
CA GLY A 115 15.50 -5.68 -6.00
C GLY A 115 16.11 -6.50 -4.85
N THR A 116 16.37 -7.78 -5.04
CA THR A 116 17.02 -8.62 -4.00
C THR A 116 18.41 -8.13 -3.60
N ARG A 117 19.01 -7.26 -4.39
CA ARG A 117 20.31 -6.62 -4.12
C ARG A 117 20.21 -5.29 -3.37
N LYS A 118 19.01 -4.82 -3.07
CA LYS A 118 18.73 -3.59 -2.34
C LYS A 118 18.16 -3.92 -0.97
N SER A 119 18.32 -3.01 0.00
CA SER A 119 17.58 -3.07 1.27
C SER A 119 16.19 -2.49 1.07
N PHE A 120 15.18 -3.18 1.59
CA PHE A 120 13.79 -2.77 1.56
C PHE A 120 13.19 -2.62 2.94
N LEU A 121 12.20 -1.75 3.03
CA LEU A 121 11.33 -1.59 4.18
C LEU A 121 9.92 -2.06 3.81
N SER A 122 9.24 -2.71 4.75
CA SER A 122 7.83 -3.06 4.59
C SER A 122 6.98 -2.45 5.70
N GLY A 123 5.80 -2.00 5.34
CA GLY A 123 4.77 -1.50 6.26
C GLY A 123 3.46 -2.23 6.06
N HIS A 124 2.69 -2.34 7.14
CA HIS A 124 1.46 -3.10 7.21
C HIS A 124 0.36 -2.24 7.83
N VAL A 125 -0.76 -2.11 7.14
CA VAL A 125 -1.89 -1.25 7.51
C VAL A 125 -3.22 -1.97 7.32
N VAL A 126 -4.25 -1.44 7.96
CA VAL A 126 -5.65 -1.84 7.74
C VAL A 126 -6.34 -0.75 6.92
N VAL A 127 -7.07 -1.16 5.89
CA VAL A 127 -7.89 -0.29 5.03
C VAL A 127 -9.35 -0.67 5.23
N GLY A 128 -10.17 0.34 5.54
CA GLY A 128 -11.55 0.14 5.99
C GLY A 128 -11.59 -0.20 7.48
N LEU A 129 -12.44 0.51 8.21
CA LEU A 129 -12.58 0.36 9.67
C LEU A 129 -14.03 0.04 10.04
N SER A 130 -14.78 -0.58 9.12
CA SER A 130 -16.14 -1.06 9.35
C SER A 130 -16.12 -2.51 9.81
N ALA A 131 -17.08 -2.88 10.67
CA ALA A 131 -17.30 -4.28 11.01
C ALA A 131 -17.64 -5.15 9.77
N ASP A 132 -18.17 -4.54 8.72
CA ASP A 132 -18.54 -5.24 7.48
C ASP A 132 -17.41 -5.28 6.44
N PHE A 133 -16.44 -4.37 6.53
CA PHE A 133 -15.34 -4.29 5.57
C PHE A 133 -14.05 -3.81 6.22
N ALA A 134 -13.06 -4.68 6.25
CA ALA A 134 -11.68 -4.36 6.58
C ALA A 134 -10.74 -5.31 5.81
N VAL A 135 -9.70 -4.77 5.20
CA VAL A 135 -8.65 -5.53 4.49
C VAL A 135 -7.28 -5.10 4.98
N GLU A 136 -6.35 -6.03 4.98
CA GLU A 136 -4.95 -5.71 5.27
C GLU A 136 -4.22 -5.33 3.98
N ALA A 137 -3.30 -4.37 4.09
CA ALA A 137 -2.48 -3.93 2.98
C ALA A 137 -1.02 -3.84 3.38
N HIS A 138 -0.16 -4.32 2.49
CA HIS A 138 1.28 -4.37 2.67
C HIS A 138 1.95 -3.51 1.60
N LEU A 139 2.82 -2.62 2.02
CA LEU A 139 3.67 -1.83 1.13
C LEU A 139 5.13 -2.19 1.35
N MET A 140 5.87 -2.39 0.28
CA MET A 140 7.31 -2.58 0.27
C MET A 140 7.98 -1.53 -0.61
N VAL A 141 8.97 -0.81 -0.05
CA VAL A 141 9.74 0.24 -0.74
C VAL A 141 11.23 0.09 -0.43
N PRO A 142 12.16 0.51 -1.30
CA PRO A 142 13.57 0.59 -0.95
C PRO A 142 13.80 1.49 0.28
N GLU A 143 14.77 1.16 1.11
CA GLU A 143 15.13 1.93 2.31
C GLU A 143 15.44 3.41 1.99
N THR A 144 15.99 3.68 0.82
CA THR A 144 16.24 5.04 0.31
C THR A 144 14.96 5.88 0.17
N TYR A 145 13.79 5.24 0.11
CA TYR A 145 12.48 5.86 0.04
C TYR A 145 11.65 5.65 1.32
N ALA A 146 12.30 5.59 2.48
CA ALA A 146 11.63 5.46 3.78
C ALA A 146 10.59 6.56 4.04
N ASN A 147 10.75 7.74 3.45
CA ASN A 147 9.75 8.82 3.48
C ASN A 147 8.41 8.40 2.84
N ASN A 148 8.42 7.59 1.80
CA ASN A 148 7.21 7.07 1.19
C ASN A 148 6.48 6.11 2.13
N LEU A 149 7.23 5.23 2.82
CA LEU A 149 6.66 4.35 3.82
C LEU A 149 6.10 5.12 5.02
N TYR A 150 6.84 6.10 5.53
CA TYR A 150 6.37 6.98 6.61
C TYR A 150 5.06 7.68 6.23
N THR A 151 5.01 8.30 5.06
CA THR A 151 3.79 8.94 4.57
C THR A 151 2.64 7.95 4.39
N TYR A 152 2.93 6.72 3.94
CA TYR A 152 1.94 5.65 3.80
C TYR A 152 1.31 5.27 5.15
N LEU A 153 2.14 5.06 6.17
CA LEU A 153 1.68 4.72 7.52
C LEU A 153 0.88 5.84 8.19
N LEU A 154 1.10 7.11 7.80
CA LEU A 154 0.28 8.24 8.24
C LEU A 154 -1.07 8.36 7.50
N ASN A 155 -1.19 7.74 6.33
CA ASN A 155 -2.42 7.85 5.51
C ASN A 155 -3.42 6.72 5.73
N PHE A 156 -2.99 5.63 6.37
CA PHE A 156 -3.81 4.46 6.64
C PHE A 156 -3.69 4.07 8.11
N GLN A 157 -4.59 3.21 8.57
CA GLN A 157 -4.53 2.72 9.94
C GLN A 157 -3.38 1.72 10.09
N ILE A 158 -2.33 2.12 10.81
CA ILE A 158 -1.27 1.19 11.21
C ILE A 158 -1.84 0.08 12.09
N LYS A 159 -1.25 -1.11 12.00
CA LYS A 159 -1.71 -2.29 12.74
C LYS A 159 -1.33 -2.21 14.23
N THR A 160 -2.07 -1.39 14.99
CA THR A 160 -2.02 -1.37 16.45
C THR A 160 -2.76 -2.58 17.02
N PRO A 161 -2.61 -2.90 18.33
CA PRO A 161 -3.42 -3.95 18.96
C PRO A 161 -4.92 -3.74 18.77
N GLU A 162 -5.42 -2.51 18.90
CA GLU A 162 -6.82 -2.13 18.73
C GLU A 162 -7.29 -2.33 17.29
N ALA A 163 -6.50 -1.86 16.31
CA ALA A 163 -6.80 -2.05 14.90
C ALA A 163 -6.76 -3.53 14.50
N THR A 164 -5.85 -4.30 15.10
CA THR A 164 -5.77 -5.75 14.91
C THR A 164 -7.04 -6.42 15.44
N GLN A 165 -7.47 -6.06 16.64
CA GLN A 165 -8.71 -6.60 17.24
C GLN A 165 -9.93 -6.24 16.39
N GLN A 166 -10.03 -5.00 15.93
CA GLN A 166 -11.12 -4.55 15.06
C GLN A 166 -11.14 -5.32 13.74
N TYR A 167 -9.98 -5.52 13.12
CA TYR A 167 -9.84 -6.33 11.91
C TYR A 167 -10.26 -7.78 12.14
N GLU A 168 -9.82 -8.41 13.23
CA GLU A 168 -10.18 -9.78 13.58
C GLU A 168 -11.68 -9.97 13.85
N GLN A 169 -12.34 -8.95 14.40
CA GLN A 169 -13.78 -8.93 14.64
C GLN A 169 -14.61 -8.55 13.43
N SER A 170 -14.01 -8.00 12.39
CA SER A 170 -14.72 -7.64 11.17
C SER A 170 -15.15 -8.88 10.38
N ARG A 171 -16.17 -8.71 9.55
CA ARG A 171 -16.65 -9.75 8.65
C ARG A 171 -15.49 -10.33 7.83
N PRO A 172 -15.27 -11.64 7.83
CA PRO A 172 -14.27 -12.25 6.95
C PRO A 172 -14.68 -12.07 5.49
N LEU A 173 -13.75 -11.59 4.69
CA LEU A 173 -13.92 -11.50 3.24
C LEU A 173 -13.23 -12.72 2.60
N PRO A 174 -13.78 -13.27 1.49
CA PRO A 174 -13.16 -14.36 0.73
C PRO A 174 -12.04 -13.81 -0.16
N GLU A 175 -11.21 -12.93 0.40
CA GLU A 175 -10.19 -12.17 -0.31
C GLU A 175 -8.87 -12.29 0.44
N ASP A 176 -7.80 -12.21 -0.29
CA ASP A 176 -6.47 -12.13 0.27
C ASP A 176 -6.05 -10.69 0.56
N ASP A 177 -4.95 -10.48 1.31
CA ASP A 177 -4.39 -9.16 1.58
C ASP A 177 -3.97 -8.45 0.30
N LEU A 178 -3.86 -7.13 0.41
CA LEU A 178 -3.38 -6.28 -0.67
C LEU A 178 -1.86 -6.17 -0.59
N TYR A 179 -1.15 -6.48 -1.68
CA TYR A 179 0.31 -6.41 -1.73
C TYR A 179 0.77 -5.39 -2.77
N LEU A 180 1.61 -4.44 -2.35
CA LEU A 180 2.21 -3.43 -3.21
C LEU A 180 3.73 -3.44 -3.06
N TYR A 181 4.42 -3.72 -4.15
CA TYR A 181 5.87 -3.55 -4.27
C TYR A 181 6.16 -2.27 -5.02
N ALA A 182 7.11 -1.47 -4.58
CA ALA A 182 7.54 -0.27 -5.29
C ALA A 182 9.06 -0.17 -5.35
N ASP A 183 9.58 0.21 -6.52
CA ASP A 183 10.99 0.57 -6.72
C ASP A 183 11.07 1.85 -7.58
N PRO A 184 11.15 3.04 -6.96
CA PRO A 184 11.20 4.31 -7.71
C PRO A 184 12.46 4.52 -8.56
N ASP A 185 13.53 3.78 -8.27
CA ASP A 185 14.80 3.87 -9.04
C ASP A 185 14.90 2.83 -10.16
N TRP A 186 13.84 2.06 -10.40
CA TRP A 186 13.78 1.15 -11.51
C TRP A 186 13.72 1.90 -12.85
N HIS A 187 14.43 1.40 -13.85
CA HIS A 187 14.46 1.94 -15.20
C HIS A 187 14.35 0.82 -16.23
N HIS A 188 13.62 1.09 -17.30
CA HIS A 188 13.50 0.19 -18.43
C HIS A 188 13.37 0.99 -19.74
N PRO A 189 14.08 0.64 -20.85
CA PRO A 189 14.06 1.41 -22.08
C PRO A 189 12.66 1.53 -22.70
N ASP A 190 11.85 0.50 -22.61
CA ASP A 190 10.48 0.48 -23.16
C ASP A 190 9.46 1.19 -22.27
N TYR A 191 9.84 1.56 -21.04
CA TYR A 191 8.99 2.25 -20.07
C TYR A 191 9.70 3.46 -19.44
N PRO A 192 10.05 4.47 -20.27
CA PRO A 192 10.82 5.63 -19.80
C PRO A 192 10.06 6.46 -18.74
N ASP A 193 8.73 6.41 -18.74
CA ASP A 193 7.86 7.10 -17.78
C ASP A 193 7.55 6.26 -16.53
N GLY A 194 8.22 5.11 -16.36
CA GLY A 194 7.91 4.15 -15.32
C GLY A 194 6.76 3.21 -15.68
N LEU A 195 6.44 2.29 -14.79
CA LEU A 195 5.45 1.24 -14.99
C LEU A 195 4.72 0.94 -13.68
N ALA A 196 3.39 1.09 -13.67
CA ALA A 196 2.53 0.71 -12.57
C ALA A 196 1.56 -0.38 -13.04
N ILE A 197 1.77 -1.60 -12.59
CA ILE A 197 0.96 -2.77 -12.94
C ILE A 197 0.03 -3.09 -11.78
N PHE A 198 -1.24 -3.21 -12.07
CA PHE A 198 -2.27 -3.59 -11.10
C PHE A 198 -2.93 -4.89 -11.53
N ASP A 199 -3.05 -5.81 -10.59
CA ASP A 199 -3.89 -7.02 -10.69
C ASP A 199 -5.01 -6.91 -9.63
N PRO A 200 -6.10 -6.18 -9.94
CA PRO A 200 -7.15 -5.94 -8.98
C PRO A 200 -7.91 -7.21 -8.61
N LEU A 201 -7.90 -8.22 -9.48
CA LEU A 201 -8.57 -9.50 -9.21
C LEU A 201 -7.85 -10.31 -8.14
N HIS A 202 -6.51 -10.18 -8.07
CA HIS A 202 -5.69 -10.95 -7.14
C HIS A 202 -5.01 -10.08 -6.08
N ASN A 203 -5.45 -8.82 -5.91
CA ASN A 203 -5.00 -7.92 -4.85
C ASN A 203 -3.48 -7.64 -4.85
N ALA A 204 -2.88 -7.48 -6.02
CA ALA A 204 -1.46 -7.19 -6.16
C ALA A 204 -1.17 -6.00 -7.06
N ALA A 205 -0.13 -5.24 -6.74
CA ALA A 205 0.40 -4.18 -7.59
C ALA A 205 1.93 -4.10 -7.49
N ILE A 206 2.55 -3.70 -8.60
CA ILE A 206 3.97 -3.35 -8.65
C ILE A 206 4.13 -1.99 -9.31
N ILE A 207 4.91 -1.09 -8.68
CA ILE A 207 5.05 0.31 -9.07
C ILE A 207 6.53 0.62 -9.25
N LEU A 208 6.96 0.77 -10.48
CA LEU A 208 8.35 0.81 -10.89
C LEU A 208 8.68 2.15 -11.56
N GLY A 209 9.81 2.76 -11.19
CA GLY A 209 10.28 4.01 -11.80
C GLY A 209 9.42 5.25 -11.49
N LEU A 210 8.56 5.18 -10.49
CA LEU A 210 7.63 6.26 -10.14
C LEU A 210 7.90 6.78 -8.73
N ARG A 211 8.19 8.09 -8.61
CA ARG A 211 8.46 8.77 -7.34
C ARG A 211 7.21 9.42 -6.73
N TYR A 212 6.11 9.48 -7.47
CA TYR A 212 4.87 10.09 -7.00
C TYR A 212 4.21 9.23 -5.92
N PHE A 213 4.25 9.69 -4.66
CA PHE A 213 3.65 8.98 -3.52
C PHE A 213 2.16 8.67 -3.73
N GLY A 214 1.43 9.54 -4.41
CA GLY A 214 0.01 9.31 -4.70
C GLY A 214 -0.27 8.01 -5.45
N GLU A 215 0.70 7.45 -6.17
CA GLU A 215 0.53 6.15 -6.83
C GLU A 215 0.52 4.98 -5.83
N LEU A 216 1.28 5.08 -4.74
CA LEU A 216 1.27 4.09 -3.65
C LEU A 216 -0.06 4.14 -2.88
N LYS A 217 -0.47 5.34 -2.45
CA LYS A 217 -1.73 5.55 -1.73
C LYS A 217 -2.94 5.16 -2.57
N LYS A 218 -3.05 5.71 -3.78
CA LYS A 218 -4.18 5.43 -4.68
C LYS A 218 -4.14 4.02 -5.24
N GLY A 219 -2.97 3.43 -5.38
CA GLY A 219 -2.80 2.03 -5.75
C GLY A 219 -3.41 1.11 -4.71
N THR A 220 -3.12 1.33 -3.43
CA THR A 220 -3.75 0.60 -2.33
C THR A 220 -5.28 0.75 -2.36
N LEU A 221 -5.77 1.99 -2.53
CA LEU A 221 -7.22 2.25 -2.64
C LEU A 221 -7.82 1.58 -3.88
N THR A 222 -7.11 1.52 -5.01
CA THR A 222 -7.59 0.84 -6.23
C THR A 222 -7.85 -0.65 -5.95
N LEU A 223 -6.93 -1.33 -5.26
CA LEU A 223 -7.09 -2.73 -4.88
C LEU A 223 -8.21 -2.90 -3.84
N ALA A 224 -8.23 -2.04 -2.80
CA ALA A 224 -9.28 -2.07 -1.79
C ALA A 224 -10.68 -1.83 -2.38
N TRP A 225 -10.83 -0.92 -3.34
CA TRP A 225 -12.09 -0.67 -4.03
C TRP A 225 -12.52 -1.84 -4.90
N ALA A 226 -11.58 -2.51 -5.58
CA ALA A 226 -11.87 -3.72 -6.33
C ALA A 226 -12.38 -4.84 -5.40
N THR A 227 -11.73 -5.03 -4.25
CA THR A 227 -12.17 -5.95 -3.21
C THR A 227 -13.55 -5.57 -2.67
N ALA A 228 -13.78 -4.30 -2.34
CA ALA A 228 -15.07 -3.80 -1.88
C ALA A 228 -16.19 -4.07 -2.90
N HIS A 229 -15.95 -3.76 -4.18
CA HIS A 229 -16.92 -4.00 -5.24
C HIS A 229 -17.28 -5.48 -5.38
N ARG A 230 -16.30 -6.40 -5.35
CA ARG A 230 -16.57 -7.86 -5.40
C ARG A 230 -17.39 -8.36 -4.22
N ASN A 231 -17.31 -7.64 -3.09
CA ASN A 231 -18.03 -7.97 -1.85
C ASN A 231 -19.35 -7.20 -1.67
N GLY A 232 -19.85 -6.55 -2.73
CA GLY A 232 -21.16 -5.89 -2.75
C GLY A 232 -21.19 -4.49 -2.19
N PHE A 233 -20.02 -3.83 -2.02
CA PHE A 233 -19.92 -2.44 -1.59
C PHE A 233 -19.75 -1.49 -2.79
N VAL A 234 -20.16 -0.26 -2.60
CA VAL A 234 -19.91 0.84 -3.54
C VAL A 234 -18.75 1.67 -3.02
N ALA A 235 -17.67 1.72 -3.80
CA ALA A 235 -16.51 2.53 -3.47
C ALA A 235 -16.69 3.98 -3.95
N CYS A 236 -16.49 4.95 -3.05
CA CYS A 236 -16.57 6.37 -3.34
C CYS A 236 -15.21 7.04 -3.07
N HIS A 237 -14.82 7.93 -3.98
CA HIS A 237 -13.65 8.79 -3.77
C HIS A 237 -14.12 10.13 -3.19
N GLY A 238 -14.16 10.21 -1.88
CA GLY A 238 -14.64 11.40 -1.16
C GLY A 238 -14.14 11.43 0.27
N GLY A 239 -14.51 12.48 0.98
CA GLY A 239 -14.34 12.60 2.42
C GLY A 239 -15.69 12.47 3.10
N MET A 240 -15.76 11.71 4.19
CA MET A 240 -16.96 11.57 4.99
C MET A 240 -16.69 12.06 6.41
N LYS A 241 -17.61 12.87 6.93
CA LYS A 241 -17.58 13.34 8.32
C LYS A 241 -18.91 13.10 8.99
N GLN A 242 -18.85 12.67 10.23
CA GLN A 242 -20.00 12.53 11.10
C GLN A 242 -19.96 13.63 12.17
N TYR A 243 -21.08 14.29 12.37
CA TYR A 243 -21.23 15.35 13.36
C TYR A 243 -22.30 14.97 14.36
N GLN A 244 -21.97 15.11 15.65
CA GLN A 244 -22.93 14.96 16.74
C GLN A 244 -23.53 16.35 17.06
N ARG A 245 -24.84 16.46 17.00
CA ARG A 245 -25.59 17.66 17.40
C ARG A 245 -26.56 17.32 18.54
N GLN A 246 -27.09 18.38 19.17
CA GLN A 246 -28.10 18.21 20.23
C GLN A 246 -29.39 17.57 19.72
N ASP A 247 -29.71 17.78 18.44
CA ASP A 247 -30.91 17.29 17.74
C ASP A 247 -30.67 15.97 16.97
N GLY A 248 -29.48 15.40 17.08
CA GLY A 248 -29.14 14.13 16.46
C GLY A 248 -27.76 14.12 15.79
N THR A 249 -27.46 12.99 15.14
CA THR A 249 -26.22 12.77 14.37
C THR A 249 -26.53 12.89 12.89
N PHE A 250 -25.68 13.59 12.14
CA PHE A 250 -25.76 13.62 10.69
C PHE A 250 -24.40 13.39 10.04
N THR A 251 -24.39 12.82 8.85
CA THR A 251 -23.22 12.50 8.08
C THR A 251 -23.18 13.35 6.81
N MET A 252 -22.02 13.93 6.51
CA MET A 252 -21.73 14.61 5.26
C MET A 252 -20.68 13.80 4.49
N ALA A 253 -20.91 13.62 3.20
CA ALA A 253 -20.02 12.91 2.28
C ALA A 253 -19.66 13.80 1.08
#